data_e25dfba594bb04a3303974be7c54667f
#
_entry.id   e25dfba594bb04a3303974be7c54667f
#
_cell.length_a   1.000
_cell.length_b   1.000
_cell.length_c   1.000
_cell.angle_alpha   90.00
_cell.angle_beta   90.00
_cell.angle_gamma   90.00
#
_symmetry.space_group_name_H-M   'P 1'
#
loop_
_entity.id
_entity.type
_entity.pdbx_description
1 polymer ?
#
loop_
_entity_poly.entity_id
_entity_poly.type
_entity_poly.pdbx_seq_one_letter_code
_entity_poly.pdbx_strand_id
1 'polypeptide(L)'
;MQIVHAKDVEHRLDWVALTQALAAGHRLPRARISDHVLQRDNQTLLLRSAWIDGLGMAVKVATIFPGNAQKQLPSVQGNVLVYDDESGTPRAMVDFDLVTRFKTVGDSLLAARHLARPESQRVLIVGAGRIAATAVAGYHRLWPEATFEIWNHRPESAHPLAQTL
;
A
#
# COMPACT_ATOMS: atom_id res chain seq x y z
N MET A 1 15.66 -12.07 12.76
CA MET A 1 14.68 -11.14 12.12
C MET A 1 15.28 -10.65 10.81
N GLN A 2 14.54 -10.80 9.71
CA GLN A 2 14.94 -10.34 8.38
C GLN A 2 14.58 -8.86 8.19
N ILE A 3 15.46 -8.08 7.52
CA ILE A 3 15.12 -6.71 7.08
C ILE A 3 14.81 -6.78 5.58
N VAL A 4 13.63 -6.33 5.18
CA VAL A 4 13.14 -6.37 3.81
C VAL A 4 13.04 -4.94 3.28
N HIS A 5 13.97 -4.56 2.41
CA HIS A 5 13.95 -3.25 1.75
C HIS A 5 13.18 -3.32 0.42
N ALA A 6 12.47 -2.26 0.07
CA ALA A 6 11.70 -2.17 -1.16
C ALA A 6 12.56 -2.52 -2.40
N LYS A 7 13.76 -1.94 -2.51
CA LYS A 7 14.68 -2.15 -3.64
C LYS A 7 15.06 -3.61 -3.90
N ASP A 8 15.01 -4.47 -2.84
CA ASP A 8 15.46 -5.86 -2.94
C ASP A 8 14.34 -6.82 -3.39
N VAL A 9 13.08 -6.39 -3.26
CA VAL A 9 11.93 -7.29 -3.45
C VAL A 9 10.85 -6.75 -4.39
N GLU A 10 10.76 -5.44 -4.62
CA GLU A 10 9.68 -4.82 -5.38
C GLU A 10 9.53 -5.41 -6.79
N HIS A 11 10.65 -5.67 -7.48
CA HIS A 11 10.67 -6.26 -8.81
C HIS A 11 10.17 -7.72 -8.87
N ARG A 12 10.00 -8.38 -7.71
CA ARG A 12 9.52 -9.75 -7.57
C ARG A 12 8.05 -9.84 -7.21
N LEU A 13 7.42 -8.70 -6.90
CA LEU A 13 6.01 -8.67 -6.49
C LEU A 13 5.12 -8.75 -7.73
N ASP A 14 4.25 -9.75 -7.75
CA ASP A 14 3.26 -9.95 -8.81
C ASP A 14 1.87 -9.54 -8.32
N TRP A 15 1.17 -8.72 -9.11
CA TRP A 15 -0.13 -8.19 -8.75
C TRP A 15 -1.24 -9.25 -8.67
N VAL A 16 -1.14 -10.30 -9.48
CA VAL A 16 -2.11 -11.39 -9.44
C VAL A 16 -1.93 -12.19 -8.15
N ALA A 17 -0.69 -12.57 -7.83
CA ALA A 17 -0.36 -13.28 -6.59
C ALA A 17 -0.74 -12.44 -5.35
N LEU A 18 -0.49 -11.13 -5.38
CA LEU A 18 -0.86 -10.21 -4.30
C LEU A 18 -2.37 -10.17 -4.06
N THR A 19 -3.16 -10.00 -5.13
CA THR A 19 -4.63 -9.97 -5.00
C THR A 19 -5.18 -11.31 -4.52
N GLN A 20 -4.59 -12.43 -4.93
CA GLN A 20 -4.95 -13.76 -4.43
C GLN A 20 -4.62 -13.93 -2.94
N ALA A 21 -3.45 -13.46 -2.50
CA ALA A 21 -3.05 -13.47 -1.09
C ALA A 21 -3.99 -12.62 -0.22
N LEU A 22 -4.36 -11.42 -0.69
CA LEU A 22 -5.34 -10.58 -0.01
C LEU A 22 -6.72 -11.26 0.07
N ALA A 23 -7.20 -11.84 -1.02
CA ALA A 23 -8.46 -12.59 -1.03
C ALA A 23 -8.43 -13.79 -0.08
N ALA A 24 -7.31 -14.50 0.02
CA ALA A 24 -7.13 -15.59 0.97
C ALA A 24 -7.13 -15.07 2.42
N GLY A 25 -6.44 -13.95 2.68
CA GLY A 25 -6.42 -13.30 3.99
C GLY A 25 -7.81 -12.88 4.48
N HIS A 26 -8.67 -12.40 3.59
CA HIS A 26 -10.05 -12.04 3.92
C HIS A 26 -10.96 -13.23 4.29
N ARG A 27 -10.53 -14.47 4.03
CA ARG A 27 -11.24 -15.69 4.46
C ARG A 27 -10.84 -16.18 5.84
N LEU A 28 -9.75 -15.64 6.39
CA LEU A 28 -9.30 -15.94 7.75
C LEU A 28 -10.20 -15.29 8.80
N PRO A 29 -10.10 -15.70 10.07
CA PRO A 29 -10.80 -15.04 11.16
C PRO A 29 -10.56 -13.53 11.16
N ARG A 30 -11.56 -12.77 11.64
CA ARG A 30 -11.46 -11.32 11.70
C ARG A 30 -10.25 -10.90 12.55
N ALA A 31 -9.43 -10.02 12.00
CA ALA A 31 -8.30 -9.45 12.70
C ALA A 31 -8.71 -8.74 13.99
N ARG A 32 -7.97 -8.94 15.07
CA ARG A 32 -7.99 -8.08 16.24
C ARG A 32 -7.09 -6.89 15.95
N ILE A 33 -7.63 -5.69 15.99
CA ILE A 33 -6.94 -4.46 15.60
C ILE A 33 -6.92 -3.48 16.77
N SER A 34 -5.78 -2.82 16.96
CA SER A 34 -5.63 -1.70 17.90
C SER A 34 -4.82 -0.58 17.27
N ASP A 35 -5.29 0.63 17.45
CA ASP A 35 -4.60 1.86 17.03
C ASP A 35 -4.18 2.66 18.26
N HIS A 36 -2.97 3.22 18.18
CA HIS A 36 -2.47 4.19 19.16
C HIS A 36 -1.92 5.40 18.41
N VAL A 37 -2.37 6.58 18.79
CA VAL A 37 -2.00 7.84 18.14
C VAL A 37 -1.46 8.80 19.18
N LEU A 38 -0.22 9.26 18.99
CA LEU A 38 0.37 10.35 19.74
C LEU A 38 0.52 11.56 18.80
N GLN A 39 0.11 12.72 19.30
CA GLN A 39 0.21 13.97 18.55
C GLN A 39 0.99 15.01 19.34
N ARG A 40 1.78 15.78 18.62
CA ARG A 40 2.47 16.97 19.08
C ARG A 40 2.41 18.02 17.97
N ASP A 41 1.70 19.11 18.21
CA ASP A 41 1.40 20.15 17.21
C ASP A 41 0.76 19.53 15.94
N ASN A 42 1.41 19.66 14.80
CA ASN A 42 0.99 19.06 13.54
C ASN A 42 1.72 17.74 13.22
N GLN A 43 2.47 17.19 14.17
CA GLN A 43 3.21 15.93 14.04
C GLN A 43 2.42 14.78 14.65
N THR A 44 2.53 13.61 14.05
CA THR A 44 1.82 12.43 14.54
C THR A 44 2.73 11.20 14.52
N LEU A 45 2.67 10.42 15.59
CA LEU A 45 3.13 9.04 15.63
C LEU A 45 1.89 8.14 15.69
N LEU A 46 1.73 7.30 14.67
CA LEU A 46 0.65 6.32 14.56
C LEU A 46 1.22 4.91 14.68
N LEU A 47 0.68 4.15 15.60
CA LEU A 47 0.90 2.71 15.68
C LEU A 47 -0.41 2.00 15.37
N ARG A 48 -0.36 1.01 14.50
CA ARG A 48 -1.48 0.10 14.25
C ARG A 48 -0.99 -1.32 14.38
N SER A 49 -1.60 -2.08 15.27
CA SER A 49 -1.35 -3.50 15.41
C SER A 49 -2.54 -4.31 14.90
N ALA A 50 -2.25 -5.45 14.32
CA ALA A 50 -3.25 -6.42 13.89
C ALA A 50 -2.77 -7.83 14.21
N TRP A 51 -3.69 -8.68 14.65
CA TRP A 51 -3.47 -10.11 14.87
C TRP A 51 -4.56 -10.90 14.18
N ILE A 52 -4.16 -11.81 13.31
CA ILE A 52 -5.06 -12.72 12.60
C ILE A 52 -4.65 -14.15 12.99
N ASP A 53 -5.56 -14.86 13.63
CA ASP A 53 -5.34 -16.25 14.05
C ASP A 53 -5.03 -17.10 12.81
N GLY A 54 -3.93 -17.85 12.86
CA GLY A 54 -3.42 -18.68 11.76
C GLY A 54 -2.58 -17.96 10.71
N LEU A 55 -2.40 -16.62 10.84
CA LEU A 55 -1.55 -15.84 9.93
C LEU A 55 -0.37 -15.18 10.65
N GLY A 56 -0.62 -14.60 11.83
CA GLY A 56 0.39 -13.92 12.62
C GLY A 56 -0.01 -12.50 13.03
N MET A 57 0.98 -11.79 13.53
CA MET A 57 0.82 -10.41 14.00
C MET A 57 1.63 -9.46 13.15
N ALA A 58 1.12 -8.24 13.00
CA ALA A 58 1.86 -7.14 12.41
C ALA A 58 1.69 -5.85 13.21
N VAL A 59 2.77 -5.08 13.32
CA VAL A 59 2.75 -3.75 13.92
C VAL A 59 3.30 -2.76 12.89
N LYS A 60 2.43 -1.87 12.43
CA LYS A 60 2.82 -0.75 11.59
C LYS A 60 3.09 0.46 12.47
N VAL A 61 4.28 1.04 12.34
CA VAL A 61 4.63 2.34 12.94
C VAL A 61 4.76 3.35 11.80
N ALA A 62 4.08 4.48 11.92
CA ALA A 62 4.17 5.57 10.96
C ALA A 62 4.37 6.91 11.69
N THR A 63 5.31 7.71 11.22
CA THR A 63 5.48 9.10 11.62
C THR A 63 4.96 10.01 10.51
N ILE A 64 4.21 11.04 10.89
CA ILE A 64 3.64 12.02 9.97
C ILE A 64 4.16 13.39 10.37
N PHE A 65 5.04 13.94 9.55
CA PHE A 65 5.72 15.21 9.77
C PHE A 65 5.53 16.11 8.55
N PRO A 66 4.46 16.91 8.46
CA PRO A 66 4.15 17.71 7.28
C PRO A 66 5.26 18.68 6.87
N GLY A 67 6.02 19.22 7.85
CA GLY A 67 7.15 20.11 7.60
C GLY A 67 8.37 19.46 6.91
N ASN A 68 8.41 18.14 6.79
CA ASN A 68 9.49 17.43 6.12
C ASN A 68 9.61 17.76 4.63
N ALA A 69 8.51 18.14 3.99
CA ALA A 69 8.53 18.54 2.58
C ALA A 69 9.50 19.71 2.32
N GLN A 70 9.61 20.66 3.26
CA GLN A 70 10.54 21.79 3.17
C GLN A 70 12.01 21.35 3.30
N LYS A 71 12.27 20.17 3.86
CA LYS A 71 13.59 19.57 4.04
C LYS A 71 13.89 18.49 3.00
N GLN A 72 13.07 18.36 1.96
CA GLN A 72 13.15 17.31 0.95
C GLN A 72 13.11 15.88 1.55
N LEU A 73 12.47 15.72 2.70
CA LEU A 73 12.25 14.42 3.35
C LEU A 73 10.79 13.99 3.16
N PRO A 74 10.50 12.69 3.14
CA PRO A 74 9.13 12.19 3.11
C PRO A 74 8.34 12.67 4.33
N SER A 75 7.14 13.19 4.10
CA SER A 75 6.25 13.61 5.20
C SER A 75 5.71 12.44 6.01
N VAL A 76 5.64 11.26 5.42
CA VAL A 76 5.23 10.02 6.10
C VAL A 76 6.34 8.99 5.96
N GLN A 77 6.77 8.44 7.09
CA GLN A 77 7.82 7.43 7.16
C GLN A 77 7.43 6.37 8.19
N GLY A 78 8.05 5.19 8.13
CA GLY A 78 7.77 4.14 9.09
C GLY A 78 8.34 2.78 8.71
N ASN A 79 7.87 1.77 9.40
CA ASN A 79 8.12 0.37 9.12
C ASN A 79 6.95 -0.52 9.53
N VAL A 80 6.99 -1.77 9.08
CA VAL A 80 6.04 -2.81 9.50
C VAL A 80 6.83 -3.97 10.09
N LEU A 81 6.58 -4.27 11.35
CA LEU A 81 7.12 -5.46 12.02
C LEU A 81 6.13 -6.61 11.88
N VAL A 82 6.65 -7.79 11.56
CA VAL A 82 5.86 -9.01 11.39
C VAL A 82 6.33 -10.06 12.37
N TYR A 83 5.39 -10.71 13.03
CA TYR A 83 5.63 -11.72 14.06
C TYR A 83 4.89 -13.02 13.71
N ASP A 84 5.46 -14.09 14.14
CA ASP A 84 4.92 -15.44 14.03
C ASP A 84 3.70 -15.63 14.94
N ASP A 85 2.68 -16.34 14.46
CA ASP A 85 1.43 -16.54 15.19
C ASP A 85 1.58 -17.46 16.41
N GLU A 86 2.37 -18.50 16.29
CA GLU A 86 2.49 -19.53 17.33
C GLU A 86 3.50 -19.14 18.43
N SER A 87 4.65 -18.61 18.01
CA SER A 87 5.78 -18.35 18.91
C SER A 87 5.93 -16.89 19.33
N GLY A 88 5.26 -15.95 18.64
CA GLY A 88 5.47 -14.53 18.83
C GLY A 88 6.85 -14.04 18.37
N THR A 89 7.63 -14.89 17.69
CA THR A 89 8.99 -14.56 17.26
C THR A 89 8.97 -13.45 16.18
N PRO A 90 9.79 -12.39 16.30
CA PRO A 90 9.95 -11.39 15.24
C PRO A 90 10.49 -12.06 13.95
N ARG A 91 9.72 -12.01 12.87
CA ARG A 91 10.06 -12.60 11.56
C ARG A 91 10.79 -11.59 10.68
N ALA A 92 10.16 -10.44 10.49
CA ALA A 92 10.68 -9.43 9.57
C ALA A 92 10.35 -8.00 10.00
N MET A 93 11.21 -7.08 9.57
CA MET A 93 10.90 -5.66 9.46
C MET A 93 10.82 -5.31 7.96
N VAL A 94 9.68 -4.80 7.52
CA VAL A 94 9.39 -4.54 6.11
C VAL A 94 9.29 -3.04 5.87
N ASP A 95 9.79 -2.60 4.74
CA ASP A 95 9.71 -1.21 4.28
C ASP A 95 8.25 -0.72 4.28
N PHE A 96 8.03 0.41 4.94
CA PHE A 96 6.70 1.00 5.11
C PHE A 96 6.07 1.43 3.78
N ASP A 97 6.86 2.06 2.92
CA ASP A 97 6.38 2.58 1.65
C ASP A 97 6.00 1.44 0.69
N LEU A 98 6.82 0.40 0.66
CA LEU A 98 6.50 -0.82 -0.10
C LEU A 98 5.14 -1.39 0.33
N VAL A 99 4.97 -1.66 1.64
CA VAL A 99 3.72 -2.20 2.15
C VAL A 99 2.54 -1.26 1.85
N THR A 100 2.73 0.04 2.06
CA THR A 100 1.66 1.03 1.86
C THR A 100 1.21 1.08 0.41
N ARG A 101 2.14 1.13 -0.54
CA ARG A 101 1.82 1.18 -1.98
C ARG A 101 1.13 -0.11 -2.43
N PHE A 102 1.76 -1.23 -2.20
CA PHE A 102 1.28 -2.51 -2.70
C PHE A 102 -0.02 -2.96 -2.03
N LYS A 103 -0.14 -2.81 -0.70
CA LYS A 103 -1.38 -3.12 0.01
C LYS A 103 -2.54 -2.26 -0.47
N THR A 104 -2.32 -0.95 -0.61
CA THR A 104 -3.39 -0.01 -0.99
C THR A 104 -3.87 -0.27 -2.42
N VAL A 105 -2.94 -0.45 -3.35
CA VAL A 105 -3.30 -0.78 -4.73
C VAL A 105 -3.86 -2.20 -4.84
N GLY A 106 -3.29 -3.16 -4.12
CA GLY A 106 -3.78 -4.54 -4.10
C GLY A 106 -5.24 -4.66 -3.62
N ASP A 107 -5.61 -3.94 -2.56
CA ASP A 107 -7.01 -3.87 -2.09
C ASP A 107 -7.93 -3.27 -3.16
N SER A 108 -7.46 -2.19 -3.82
CA SER A 108 -8.21 -1.55 -4.91
C SER A 108 -8.43 -2.51 -6.10
N LEU A 109 -7.39 -3.22 -6.50
CA LEU A 109 -7.45 -4.22 -7.56
C LEU A 109 -8.40 -5.39 -7.22
N LEU A 110 -8.32 -5.88 -5.97
CA LEU A 110 -9.20 -6.93 -5.49
C LEU A 110 -10.67 -6.48 -5.51
N ALA A 111 -10.95 -5.27 -5.03
CA ALA A 111 -12.28 -4.68 -5.09
C ALA A 111 -12.76 -4.50 -6.54
N ALA A 112 -11.91 -3.99 -7.42
CA ALA A 112 -12.26 -3.78 -8.82
C ALA A 112 -12.60 -5.10 -9.54
N ARG A 113 -11.89 -6.21 -9.25
CA ARG A 113 -12.20 -7.53 -9.80
C ARG A 113 -13.60 -8.05 -9.45
N HIS A 114 -14.17 -7.57 -8.34
CA HIS A 114 -15.51 -7.98 -7.91
C HIS A 114 -16.60 -6.98 -8.25
N LEU A 115 -16.25 -5.70 -8.39
CA LEU A 115 -17.23 -4.61 -8.47
C LEU A 115 -17.25 -3.89 -9.82
N ALA A 116 -16.15 -3.91 -10.58
CA ALA A 116 -16.11 -3.28 -11.89
C ALA A 116 -16.96 -4.09 -12.89
N ARG A 117 -17.57 -3.37 -13.82
CA ARG A 117 -18.27 -4.03 -14.93
C ARG A 117 -17.26 -4.74 -15.84
N PRO A 118 -17.55 -5.97 -16.28
CA PRO A 118 -16.61 -6.76 -17.11
C PRO A 118 -16.15 -6.05 -18.39
N GLU A 119 -17.02 -5.24 -18.98
CA GLU A 119 -16.76 -4.49 -20.21
C GLU A 119 -15.99 -3.18 -20.00
N SER A 120 -15.59 -2.85 -18.78
CA SER A 120 -14.86 -1.61 -18.48
C SER A 120 -13.48 -1.62 -19.13
N GLN A 121 -13.23 -0.63 -19.99
CA GLN A 121 -11.97 -0.45 -20.71
C GLN A 121 -11.27 0.88 -20.37
N ARG A 122 -11.82 1.65 -19.44
CA ARG A 122 -11.26 2.94 -19.03
C ARG A 122 -11.06 2.98 -17.52
N VAL A 123 -9.89 3.39 -17.09
CA VAL A 123 -9.52 3.54 -15.69
C VAL A 123 -9.17 5.00 -15.42
N LEU A 124 -9.95 5.68 -14.59
CA LEU A 124 -9.63 7.01 -14.11
C LEU A 124 -8.90 6.91 -12.76
N ILE A 125 -7.70 7.46 -12.69
CA ILE A 125 -6.93 7.58 -11.45
C ILE A 125 -7.01 9.02 -10.96
N VAL A 126 -7.56 9.20 -9.77
CA VAL A 126 -7.70 10.51 -9.13
C VAL A 126 -6.53 10.72 -8.18
N GLY A 127 -5.63 11.65 -8.55
CA GLY A 127 -4.37 11.93 -7.88
C GLY A 127 -3.16 11.62 -8.76
N ALA A 128 -2.00 12.21 -8.44
CA ALA A 128 -0.76 12.03 -9.19
C ALA A 128 0.44 11.75 -8.27
N GLY A 129 0.18 11.17 -7.10
CA GLY A 129 1.22 10.80 -6.14
C GLY A 129 1.77 9.39 -6.36
N ARG A 130 2.60 8.95 -5.42
CA ARG A 130 3.26 7.62 -5.47
C ARG A 130 2.27 6.45 -5.56
N ILE A 131 1.13 6.53 -4.88
CA ILE A 131 0.07 5.50 -4.97
C ILE A 131 -0.52 5.47 -6.38
N ALA A 132 -0.74 6.63 -6.99
CA ALA A 132 -1.27 6.72 -8.36
C ALA A 132 -0.34 6.04 -9.38
N ALA A 133 0.96 6.31 -9.32
CA ALA A 133 1.95 5.65 -10.18
C ALA A 133 1.94 4.12 -9.99
N THR A 134 1.86 3.66 -8.74
CA THR A 134 1.77 2.23 -8.42
C THR A 134 0.44 1.62 -8.92
N ALA A 135 -0.67 2.39 -8.83
CA ALA A 135 -1.98 1.95 -9.30
C ALA A 135 -2.00 1.74 -10.82
N VAL A 136 -1.40 2.64 -11.59
CA VAL A 136 -1.24 2.45 -13.05
C VAL A 136 -0.62 1.10 -13.35
N ALA A 137 0.52 0.78 -12.75
CA ALA A 137 1.21 -0.50 -12.97
C ALA A 137 0.35 -1.71 -12.57
N GLY A 138 -0.35 -1.63 -11.44
CA GLY A 138 -1.22 -2.69 -10.95
C GLY A 138 -2.44 -2.92 -11.84
N TYR A 139 -3.12 -1.85 -12.22
CA TYR A 139 -4.30 -1.93 -13.08
C TYR A 139 -3.93 -2.39 -14.50
N HIS A 140 -2.84 -1.87 -15.07
CA HIS A 140 -2.37 -2.31 -16.40
C HIS A 140 -2.03 -3.81 -16.42
N ARG A 141 -1.50 -4.34 -15.33
CA ARG A 141 -1.20 -5.79 -15.23
C ARG A 141 -2.45 -6.66 -15.25
N LEU A 142 -3.57 -6.20 -14.69
CA LEU A 142 -4.84 -6.94 -14.64
C LEU A 142 -5.77 -6.63 -15.81
N TRP A 143 -5.68 -5.43 -16.37
CA TRP A 143 -6.46 -4.95 -17.52
C TRP A 143 -5.52 -4.32 -18.56
N PRO A 144 -4.76 -5.13 -19.30
CA PRO A 144 -3.73 -4.62 -20.22
C PRO A 144 -4.29 -3.80 -21.38
N GLU A 145 -5.55 -4.04 -21.76
CA GLU A 145 -6.23 -3.31 -22.84
C GLU A 145 -6.94 -2.02 -22.37
N ALA A 146 -6.92 -1.74 -21.06
CA ALA A 146 -7.57 -0.55 -20.55
C ALA A 146 -6.79 0.71 -20.88
N THR A 147 -7.50 1.79 -21.19
CA THR A 147 -6.95 3.13 -21.29
C THR A 147 -6.96 3.81 -19.93
N PHE A 148 -5.93 4.61 -19.64
CA PHE A 148 -5.78 5.27 -18.37
C PHE A 148 -5.95 6.78 -18.51
N GLU A 149 -6.66 7.37 -17.57
CA GLU A 149 -6.80 8.80 -17.43
C GLU A 149 -6.33 9.20 -16.04
N ILE A 150 -5.55 10.28 -15.96
CA ILE A 150 -5.05 10.81 -14.68
C ILE A 150 -5.70 12.17 -14.45
N TRP A 151 -6.39 12.31 -13.34
CA TRP A 151 -6.89 13.60 -12.88
C TRP A 151 -6.19 14.04 -11.60
N ASN A 152 -5.80 15.30 -11.54
CA ASN A 152 -5.29 15.91 -10.31
C ASN A 152 -5.71 17.36 -10.24
N HIS A 153 -5.97 17.89 -9.05
CA HIS A 153 -6.35 19.30 -8.83
C HIS A 153 -5.25 20.29 -9.28
N ARG A 154 -4.01 19.84 -9.39
CA ARG A 154 -2.89 20.54 -10.01
C ARG A 154 -2.50 19.79 -11.28
N PRO A 155 -2.95 20.25 -12.47
CA PRO A 155 -2.71 19.52 -13.73
C PRO A 155 -1.23 19.26 -14.01
N GLU A 156 -0.37 20.22 -13.67
CA GLU A 156 1.09 20.09 -13.83
C GLU A 156 1.69 18.88 -13.08
N SER A 157 1.05 18.46 -12.00
CA SER A 157 1.47 17.27 -11.25
C SER A 157 1.02 15.96 -11.91
N ALA A 158 0.00 16.00 -12.77
CA ALA A 158 -0.50 14.82 -13.49
C ALA A 158 0.31 14.52 -14.75
N HIS A 159 0.85 15.54 -15.41
CA HIS A 159 1.55 15.41 -16.69
C HIS A 159 2.70 14.39 -16.66
N PRO A 160 3.64 14.40 -15.68
CA PRO A 160 4.74 13.42 -15.67
C PRO A 160 4.23 11.98 -15.59
N LEU A 161 3.20 11.72 -14.80
CA LEU A 161 2.61 10.38 -14.70
C LEU A 161 1.89 9.99 -15.98
N ALA A 162 1.13 10.90 -16.59
CA ALA A 162 0.44 10.64 -17.84
C ALA A 162 1.39 10.36 -19.02
N GLN A 163 2.60 10.91 -19.01
CA GLN A 163 3.62 10.64 -20.03
C GLN A 163 4.25 9.23 -19.89
N THR A 164 4.01 8.53 -18.80
CA THR A 164 4.53 7.16 -18.60
C THR A 164 3.52 6.07 -19.01
N LEU A 165 2.35 6.49 -19.48
CA LEU A 165 1.27 5.63 -19.99
C LEU A 165 1.43 5.37 -21.48
#